data_c7824947df06b0b58791441afc6e48e4
#
_entry.id   c7824947df06b0b58791441afc6e48e4
#
_cell.length_a   1.000
_cell.length_b   1.000
_cell.length_c   1.000
_cell.angle_alpha   90.00
_cell.angle_beta   90.00
_cell.angle_gamma   90.00
#
_symmetry.space_group_name_H-M   'P 1'
#
loop_
_entity.id
_entity.type
_entity.pdbx_description
1 polymer ?
#
loop_
_entity_poly.entity_id
_entity_poly.type
_entity_poly.pdbx_seq_one_letter_code
_entity_poly.pdbx_strand_id
1 'polypeptide(L)'
;MISLNDITLRNVNINDSDRLIKWRNSECIRKKMINAHIVQKEEHENWLRSVLNNSNAQWFIVNYKETAVGAMYITDISKKDKTSTWGMYVDRRYMGSVVGVLMEVIAIDKMVFDL
;
A
#
# COMPACT_ATOMS: atom_id res chain seq x y z
N MET A 1 14.30 20.16 0.14
CA MET A 1 14.84 18.84 -0.24
C MET A 1 14.00 17.74 0.39
N ILE A 2 13.61 16.75 -0.38
CA ILE A 2 12.86 15.59 0.13
C ILE A 2 13.83 14.62 0.79
N SER A 3 13.53 14.18 2.00
CA SER A 3 14.34 13.19 2.69
C SER A 3 13.48 12.01 3.16
N LEU A 4 14.13 10.88 3.48
CA LEU A 4 13.44 9.71 4.03
C LEU A 4 12.71 10.03 5.33
N ASN A 5 13.18 11.02 6.09
CA ASN A 5 12.54 11.40 7.34
C ASN A 5 11.17 12.06 7.13
N ASP A 6 10.90 12.55 5.92
CA ASP A 6 9.60 13.13 5.57
C ASP A 6 8.55 12.08 5.23
N ILE A 7 8.96 10.82 5.09
CA ILE A 7 8.08 9.71 4.75
C ILE A 7 7.78 8.92 6.02
N THR A 8 6.51 8.76 6.33
CA THR A 8 6.06 7.98 7.49
C THR A 8 5.05 6.94 7.08
N LEU A 9 4.98 5.87 7.86
CA LEU A 9 4.02 4.79 7.66
C LEU A 9 3.08 4.73 8.86
N ARG A 10 1.80 4.45 8.60
CA ARG A 10 0.85 4.07 9.64
C ARG A 10 0.02 2.90 9.18
N ASN A 11 -0.47 2.12 10.11
CA ASN A 11 -1.34 0.99 9.77
C ASN A 11 -2.63 1.48 9.13
N VAL A 12 -3.09 0.74 8.13
CA VAL A 12 -4.40 0.98 7.50
C VAL A 12 -5.49 0.62 8.50
N ASN A 13 -6.59 1.37 8.49
CA ASN A 13 -7.81 1.04 9.22
C ASN A 13 -9.02 1.15 8.30
N ILE A 14 -10.21 0.80 8.80
CA ILE A 14 -11.41 0.78 7.96
C ILE A 14 -11.78 2.15 7.40
N ASN A 15 -11.38 3.22 8.06
CA ASN A 15 -11.65 4.58 7.60
C ASN A 15 -10.83 4.96 6.36
N ASP A 16 -9.82 4.15 6.01
CA ASP A 16 -9.03 4.37 4.81
C ASP A 16 -9.65 3.77 3.55
N SER A 17 -10.80 3.11 3.67
CA SER A 17 -11.43 2.39 2.55
C SER A 17 -11.64 3.27 1.32
N ASP A 18 -12.20 4.47 1.49
CA ASP A 18 -12.48 5.35 0.35
C ASP A 18 -11.20 5.78 -0.38
N ARG A 19 -10.15 6.02 0.36
CA ARG A 19 -8.84 6.38 -0.20
C ARG A 19 -8.23 5.22 -0.97
N LEU A 20 -8.25 4.04 -0.38
CA LEU A 20 -7.68 2.84 -0.99
C LEU A 20 -8.43 2.44 -2.26
N ILE A 21 -9.77 2.51 -2.24
CA ILE A 21 -10.56 2.18 -3.44
C ILE A 21 -10.31 3.17 -4.57
N LYS A 22 -10.13 4.43 -4.25
CA LYS A 22 -9.81 5.45 -5.25
C LYS A 22 -8.47 5.12 -5.94
N TRP A 23 -7.46 4.78 -5.18
CA TRP A 23 -6.17 4.38 -5.74
C TRP A 23 -6.28 3.09 -6.55
N ARG A 24 -6.94 2.07 -5.99
CA ARG A 24 -7.12 0.77 -6.66
C ARG A 24 -7.81 0.90 -8.01
N ASN A 25 -8.80 1.79 -8.11
CA ASN A 25 -9.56 1.99 -9.33
C ASN A 25 -8.93 2.99 -10.30
N SER A 26 -7.85 3.68 -9.90
CA SER A 26 -7.16 4.58 -10.82
C SER A 26 -6.61 3.79 -11.99
N GLU A 27 -6.63 4.40 -13.17
CA GLU A 27 -6.18 3.73 -14.39
C GLU A 27 -4.75 3.23 -14.29
N CYS A 28 -3.88 4.04 -13.68
CA CYS A 28 -2.46 3.73 -13.53
C CYS A 28 -2.22 2.43 -12.75
N ILE A 29 -3.01 2.20 -11.71
CA ILE A 29 -2.86 1.03 -10.85
C ILE A 29 -3.65 -0.14 -11.43
N ARG A 30 -4.88 0.11 -11.88
CA ARG A 30 -5.76 -0.92 -12.42
C ARG A 30 -5.13 -1.68 -13.59
N LYS A 31 -4.40 -0.97 -14.46
CA LYS A 31 -3.72 -1.57 -15.62
C LYS A 31 -2.69 -2.62 -15.22
N LYS A 32 -2.14 -2.52 -14.02
CA LYS A 32 -1.11 -3.44 -13.53
C LYS A 32 -1.69 -4.65 -12.80
N MET A 33 -3.00 -4.68 -12.61
CA MET A 33 -3.65 -5.76 -11.86
C MET A 33 -4.03 -6.92 -12.79
N ILE A 34 -3.92 -8.14 -12.27
CA ILE A 34 -4.37 -9.35 -12.97
C ILE A 34 -5.85 -9.24 -13.30
N ASN A 35 -6.64 -8.75 -12.34
CA ASN A 35 -8.05 -8.47 -12.51
C ASN A 35 -8.24 -6.95 -12.56
N ALA A 36 -8.45 -6.41 -13.75
CA ALA A 36 -8.48 -4.97 -13.98
C ALA A 36 -9.89 -4.36 -13.85
N HIS A 37 -10.86 -5.09 -13.28
CA HIS A 37 -12.21 -4.56 -13.11
C HIS A 37 -12.24 -3.39 -12.12
N ILE A 38 -13.25 -2.55 -12.23
CA ILE A 38 -13.47 -1.48 -11.27
C ILE A 38 -14.11 -2.09 -10.02
N VAL A 39 -13.44 -1.92 -8.88
CA VAL A 39 -13.89 -2.46 -7.60
C VAL A 39 -14.99 -1.55 -7.02
N GLN A 40 -16.11 -2.14 -6.63
CA GLN A 40 -17.21 -1.41 -6.01
C GLN A 40 -16.95 -1.22 -4.51
N LYS A 41 -17.57 -0.19 -3.94
CA LYS A 41 -17.34 0.18 -2.53
C LYS A 41 -17.59 -0.98 -1.57
N GLU A 42 -18.71 -1.68 -1.72
CA GLU A 42 -19.06 -2.79 -0.83
C GLU A 42 -18.06 -3.94 -0.95
N GLU A 43 -17.69 -4.30 -2.17
CA GLU A 43 -16.69 -5.33 -2.44
C GLU A 43 -15.36 -4.98 -1.77
N HIS A 44 -14.94 -3.72 -1.90
CA HIS A 44 -13.69 -3.25 -1.33
C HIS A 44 -13.72 -3.25 0.20
N GLU A 45 -14.81 -2.81 0.81
CA GLU A 45 -14.95 -2.80 2.27
C GLU A 45 -14.89 -4.22 2.84
N ASN A 46 -15.55 -5.17 2.19
CA ASN A 46 -15.50 -6.58 2.60
C ASN A 46 -14.09 -7.14 2.50
N TRP A 47 -13.40 -6.83 1.41
CA TRP A 47 -12.00 -7.22 1.24
C TRP A 47 -11.12 -6.62 2.33
N LEU A 48 -11.27 -5.33 2.61
CA LEU A 48 -10.45 -4.65 3.61
C LEU A 48 -10.67 -5.23 5.02
N ARG A 49 -11.90 -5.52 5.39
CA ARG A 49 -12.18 -6.17 6.68
C ARG A 49 -11.48 -7.52 6.78
N SER A 50 -11.52 -8.29 5.71
CA SER A 50 -10.81 -9.58 5.65
C SER A 50 -9.31 -9.41 5.85
N VAL A 51 -8.71 -8.43 5.16
CA VAL A 51 -7.27 -8.16 5.25
C VAL A 51 -6.88 -7.70 6.66
N LEU A 52 -7.68 -6.83 7.27
CA LEU A 52 -7.39 -6.30 8.61
C LEU A 52 -7.42 -7.41 9.68
N ASN A 53 -8.12 -8.49 9.42
CA ASN A 53 -8.19 -9.66 10.31
C ASN A 53 -7.17 -10.74 9.96
N ASN A 54 -6.37 -10.55 8.92
CA ASN A 54 -5.41 -11.54 8.45
C ASN A 54 -4.02 -11.25 9.03
N SER A 55 -3.54 -12.14 9.91
CA SER A 55 -2.22 -11.98 10.54
C SER A 55 -1.05 -12.14 9.57
N ASN A 56 -1.30 -12.69 8.37
CA ASN A 56 -0.28 -12.89 7.35
C ASN A 56 -0.25 -11.77 6.31
N ALA A 57 -0.94 -10.66 6.59
CA ALA A 57 -0.97 -9.50 5.72
C ALA A 57 -0.81 -8.24 6.55
N GLN A 58 -0.08 -7.28 6.01
CA GLN A 58 0.09 -5.95 6.62
C GLN A 58 -0.09 -4.89 5.54
N TRP A 59 -0.89 -3.88 5.86
CA TRP A 59 -1.14 -2.76 4.96
C TRP A 59 -0.87 -1.45 5.68
N PHE A 60 -0.21 -0.54 4.99
CA PHE A 60 0.21 0.76 5.54
C PHE A 60 -0.21 1.88 4.60
N ILE A 61 -0.62 3.00 5.18
CA ILE A 61 -0.71 4.26 4.45
C ILE A 61 0.65 4.93 4.53
N VAL A 62 1.13 5.40 3.40
CA VAL A 62 2.40 6.13 3.31
C VAL A 62 2.08 7.62 3.24
N ASN A 63 2.65 8.38 4.17
CA ASN A 63 2.52 9.82 4.19
C ASN A 63 3.84 10.49 3.83
N TYR A 64 3.76 11.51 2.99
CA TYR A 64 4.84 12.47 2.80
C TYR A 64 4.46 13.70 3.60
N LYS A 65 5.21 13.93 4.69
CA LYS A 65 4.82 14.93 5.69
C LYS A 65 3.42 14.58 6.22
N GLU A 66 2.42 15.43 5.99
CA GLU A 66 1.05 15.17 6.46
C GLU A 66 0.09 14.71 5.36
N THR A 67 0.61 14.50 4.16
CA THR A 67 -0.21 14.14 2.99
C THR A 67 -0.06 12.66 2.67
N ALA A 68 -1.18 11.95 2.57
CA ALA A 68 -1.18 10.56 2.12
C ALA A 68 -0.81 10.50 0.63
N VAL A 69 0.26 9.80 0.31
CA VAL A 69 0.78 9.71 -1.05
C VAL A 69 0.64 8.33 -1.66
N GLY A 70 0.25 7.36 -0.87
CA GLY A 70 0.03 6.00 -1.36
C GLY A 70 -0.14 5.01 -0.23
N ALA A 71 -0.09 3.74 -0.58
CA ALA A 71 -0.15 2.64 0.36
C ALA A 71 0.88 1.59 -0.02
N MET A 72 1.41 0.88 0.95
CA MET A 72 2.21 -0.29 0.70
C MET A 72 1.62 -1.48 1.42
N TYR A 73 1.85 -2.66 0.90
CA TYR A 73 1.34 -3.87 1.49
C TYR A 73 2.35 -4.99 1.40
N ILE A 74 2.28 -5.87 2.41
CA ILE A 74 3.05 -7.10 2.47
C ILE A 74 2.03 -8.19 2.78
N THR A 75 1.92 -9.17 1.91
CA THR A 75 0.93 -10.24 2.02
C THR A 75 1.61 -11.59 1.89
N ASP A 76 0.86 -12.66 2.15
CA ASP A 76 1.36 -14.03 2.06
C ASP A 76 2.63 -14.24 2.91
N ILE A 77 2.67 -13.58 4.08
CA ILE A 77 3.82 -13.67 4.97
C ILE A 77 3.95 -15.08 5.51
N SER A 78 5.09 -15.71 5.24
CA SER A 78 5.42 -17.02 5.79
C SER A 78 6.75 -16.94 6.53
N LYS A 79 6.69 -16.96 7.85
CA LYS A 79 7.89 -16.96 8.69
C LYS A 79 8.70 -18.23 8.55
N LYS A 80 8.01 -19.35 8.31
CA LYS A 80 8.64 -20.65 8.11
C LYS A 80 9.52 -20.66 6.87
N ASP A 81 8.98 -20.15 5.75
CA ASP A 81 9.68 -20.15 4.47
C ASP A 81 10.49 -18.86 4.24
N LYS A 82 10.31 -17.88 5.13
CA LYS A 82 10.93 -16.55 5.02
C LYS A 82 10.59 -15.87 3.70
N THR A 83 9.33 -15.99 3.30
CA THR A 83 8.82 -15.43 2.04
C THR A 83 7.66 -14.47 2.30
N SER A 84 7.47 -13.56 1.38
CA SER A 84 6.32 -12.65 1.38
C SER A 84 6.16 -12.06 -0.02
N THR A 85 4.97 -11.51 -0.25
CA THR A 85 4.68 -10.74 -1.47
C THR A 85 4.46 -9.29 -1.05
N TRP A 86 5.03 -8.35 -1.77
CA TRP A 86 4.84 -6.95 -1.47
C TRP A 86 4.42 -6.17 -2.72
N GLY A 87 3.77 -5.04 -2.48
CA GLY A 87 3.40 -4.14 -3.54
C GLY A 87 3.05 -2.78 -2.95
N MET A 88 2.72 -1.84 -3.83
CA MET A 88 2.31 -0.52 -3.38
C MET A 88 1.39 0.16 -4.38
N TYR A 89 0.57 1.08 -3.85
CA TYR A 89 -0.18 2.04 -4.64
C TYR A 89 0.49 3.39 -4.46
N VAL A 90 0.73 4.08 -5.57
CA VAL A 90 1.24 5.46 -5.53
C VAL A 90 0.15 6.37 -6.07
N ASP A 91 -0.18 7.43 -5.34
CA ASP A 91 -1.12 8.43 -5.81
C ASP A 91 -0.59 8.99 -7.13
N ARG A 92 -1.47 9.17 -8.11
CA ARG A 92 -1.10 9.61 -9.45
C ARG A 92 -0.23 10.86 -9.45
N ARG A 93 -0.46 11.77 -8.51
CA ARG A 93 0.29 13.03 -8.40
C ARG A 93 1.78 12.82 -8.11
N TYR A 94 2.13 11.66 -7.55
CA TYR A 94 3.50 11.35 -7.12
C TYR A 94 4.18 10.27 -7.95
N MET A 95 3.49 9.71 -8.94
CA MET A 95 4.07 8.68 -9.79
C MET A 95 5.25 9.25 -10.60
N GLY A 96 6.36 8.51 -10.63
CA GLY A 96 7.57 8.95 -11.31
C GLY A 96 8.34 10.03 -10.57
N SER A 97 7.91 10.41 -9.37
CA SER A 97 8.58 11.43 -8.56
C SER A 97 9.59 10.81 -7.59
N VAL A 98 10.38 11.67 -6.95
CA VAL A 98 11.31 11.26 -5.89
C VAL A 98 10.55 10.61 -4.74
N VAL A 99 9.35 11.10 -4.40
CA VAL A 99 8.51 10.50 -3.35
C VAL A 99 8.20 9.06 -3.68
N GLY A 100 7.84 8.74 -4.92
CA GLY A 100 7.58 7.37 -5.35
C GLY A 100 8.79 6.46 -5.17
N VAL A 101 9.98 6.95 -5.49
CA VAL A 101 11.23 6.20 -5.30
C VAL A 101 11.49 5.95 -3.82
N LEU A 102 11.28 6.96 -2.97
CA LEU A 102 11.47 6.82 -1.52
C LEU A 102 10.50 5.81 -0.93
N MET A 103 9.26 5.74 -1.44
CA MET A 103 8.29 4.72 -1.03
C MET A 103 8.83 3.31 -1.29
N GLU A 104 9.44 3.07 -2.44
CA GLU A 104 10.03 1.77 -2.75
C GLU A 104 11.15 1.40 -1.79
N VAL A 105 12.02 2.35 -1.47
CA VAL A 105 13.11 2.14 -0.52
C VAL A 105 12.56 1.75 0.84
N ILE A 106 11.54 2.45 1.33
CA ILE A 106 10.91 2.17 2.62
C ILE A 106 10.21 0.81 2.61
N ALA A 107 9.55 0.45 1.50
CA ALA A 107 8.88 -0.85 1.37
C ALA A 107 9.90 -2.00 1.49
N ILE A 108 11.03 -1.88 0.80
CA ILE A 108 12.09 -2.88 0.84
C ILE A 108 12.69 -2.97 2.24
N ASP A 109 12.97 -1.84 2.86
CA ASP A 109 13.50 -1.79 4.21
C ASP A 109 12.57 -2.48 5.21
N LYS A 110 11.28 -2.17 5.15
CA LYS A 110 10.27 -2.77 6.01
C LYS A 110 10.22 -4.29 5.84
N MET A 111 10.26 -4.74 4.59
CA MET A 111 10.19 -6.16 4.26
C MET A 111 11.42 -6.92 4.77
N VAL A 112 12.60 -6.33 4.62
CA VAL A 112 13.87 -7.00 4.97
C VAL A 112 14.12 -7.00 6.48
N PHE A 113 13.84 -5.89 7.15
CA PHE A 113 14.26 -5.70 8.55
C PHE A 113 13.17 -5.90 9.60
N ASP A 114 11.89 -5.75 9.22
CA ASP A 114 10.78 -5.81 10.18
C ASP A 114 9.96 -7.09 10.10
N LEU A 115 10.25 -7.95 9.14
CA LEU A 115 9.51 -9.20 8.97
C LEU A 115 10.36 -10.42 9.23
#